data_b407026cb8b7c94e91ec7bca2c46162b
#
_entry.id   b407026cb8b7c94e91ec7bca2c46162b
#
_cell.length_a   1.000
_cell.length_b   1.000
_cell.length_c   1.000
_cell.angle_alpha   90.00
_cell.angle_beta   90.00
_cell.angle_gamma   90.00
#
_symmetry.space_group_name_H-M   'P 1'
#
loop_
_entity.id
_entity.type
_entity.pdbx_description
1 polymer ?
#
loop_
_entity_poly.entity_id
_entity_poly.type
_entity_poly.pdbx_seq_one_letter_code
_entity_poly.pdbx_strand_id
1 'polypeptide(L)'
;REENGRIISPGHARKGELTTRRFLYEKVPVSFIDREQIAALVRYHGLPFWLMDKPDPKKALLAASLRVDCYLLALLAKADVLGRSCEDKPALLDKIALFTLYCEELNCWRTPARFISDGARFHYFHSENNVDPHYEPYPEQGSEVIVLCGLPGMGKDSYIRQYCADMPVVSLDALR
;
A
#
# COMPACT_ATOMS: atom_id res chain seq x y z
N ARG A 1 -13.04 -22.19 -4.50
CA ARG A 1 -12.95 -23.23 -3.45
C ARG A 1 -14.19 -23.12 -2.58
N GLU A 2 -14.81 -24.23 -2.32
CA GLU A 2 -15.91 -24.31 -1.38
C GLU A 2 -15.38 -24.67 0.02
N GLU A 3 -15.86 -23.97 1.04
CA GLU A 3 -15.47 -24.17 2.44
C GLU A 3 -16.69 -23.89 3.32
N ASN A 4 -17.12 -24.90 4.09
CA ASN A 4 -18.32 -24.84 4.94
C ASN A 4 -19.61 -24.39 4.20
N GLY A 5 -19.81 -24.87 2.98
CA GLY A 5 -20.96 -24.50 2.14
C GLY A 5 -20.93 -23.10 1.55
N ARG A 6 -19.81 -22.40 1.66
CA ARG A 6 -19.59 -21.07 1.07
C ARG A 6 -18.51 -21.12 -0.01
N ILE A 7 -18.74 -20.44 -1.11
CA ILE A 7 -17.73 -20.25 -2.15
C ILE A 7 -16.78 -19.13 -1.70
N ILE A 8 -15.53 -19.47 -1.44
CA ILE A 8 -14.47 -18.52 -1.08
C ILE A 8 -13.42 -18.46 -2.17
N SER A 9 -12.79 -17.30 -2.32
CA SER A 9 -11.70 -17.05 -3.27
C SER A 9 -10.48 -16.47 -2.54
N PRO A 10 -9.70 -17.29 -1.81
CA PRO A 10 -8.56 -16.83 -1.06
C PRO A 10 -7.54 -16.14 -1.99
N GLY A 11 -7.04 -14.97 -1.56
CA GLY A 11 -6.04 -14.21 -2.30
C GLY A 11 -6.55 -13.52 -3.58
N HIS A 12 -7.88 -13.50 -3.83
CA HIS A 12 -8.45 -12.87 -5.02
C HIS A 12 -8.05 -11.38 -5.16
N ALA A 13 -8.00 -10.63 -4.07
CA ALA A 13 -7.63 -9.22 -4.09
C ALA A 13 -6.17 -9.00 -4.57
N ARG A 14 -5.23 -9.86 -4.11
CA ARG A 14 -3.83 -9.80 -4.57
C ARG A 14 -3.69 -10.23 -6.04
N LYS A 15 -4.36 -11.29 -6.42
CA LYS A 15 -4.37 -11.74 -7.83
C LYS A 15 -5.04 -10.69 -8.73
N GLY A 16 -6.15 -10.12 -8.27
CA GLY A 16 -6.86 -9.04 -8.95
C GLY A 16 -5.97 -7.81 -9.17
N GLU A 17 -5.23 -7.36 -8.16
CA GLU A 17 -4.25 -6.27 -8.27
C GLU A 17 -3.24 -6.54 -9.40
N LEU A 18 -2.61 -7.71 -9.40
CA LEU A 18 -1.60 -8.06 -10.42
C LEU A 18 -2.21 -8.14 -11.83
N THR A 19 -3.38 -8.77 -11.95
CA THR A 19 -4.09 -8.89 -13.23
C THR A 19 -4.53 -7.53 -13.76
N THR A 20 -5.06 -6.67 -12.89
CA THR A 20 -5.48 -5.30 -13.25
C THR A 20 -4.28 -4.48 -13.72
N ARG A 21 -3.17 -4.50 -12.98
CA ARG A 21 -1.95 -3.79 -13.36
C ARG A 21 -1.45 -4.22 -14.73
N ARG A 22 -1.39 -5.52 -14.97
CA ARG A 22 -0.97 -6.07 -16.26
C ARG A 22 -1.94 -5.69 -17.39
N PHE A 23 -3.24 -5.84 -17.19
CA PHE A 23 -4.26 -5.50 -18.18
C PHE A 23 -4.20 -4.02 -18.57
N LEU A 24 -4.14 -3.12 -17.57
CA LEU A 24 -4.04 -1.68 -17.81
C LEU A 24 -2.71 -1.30 -18.49
N TYR A 25 -1.62 -1.99 -18.18
CA TYR A 25 -0.34 -1.77 -18.83
C TYR A 25 -0.35 -2.20 -20.29
N GLU A 26 -0.91 -3.37 -20.60
CA GLU A 26 -0.83 -3.98 -21.93
C GLU A 26 -1.95 -3.52 -22.88
N LYS A 27 -3.13 -3.18 -22.37
CA LYS A 27 -4.36 -3.05 -23.16
C LYS A 27 -5.02 -1.69 -23.10
N VAL A 28 -4.74 -0.88 -22.08
CA VAL A 28 -5.43 0.39 -21.86
C VAL A 28 -4.41 1.51 -21.65
N PRO A 29 -4.41 2.57 -22.47
CA PRO A 29 -3.45 3.67 -22.37
C PRO A 29 -3.81 4.59 -21.19
N VAL A 30 -3.49 4.18 -19.97
CA VAL A 30 -3.64 4.97 -18.75
C VAL A 30 -2.28 5.42 -18.22
N SER A 31 -2.26 6.53 -17.49
CA SER A 31 -1.06 6.99 -16.80
C SER A 31 -0.56 5.97 -15.76
N PHE A 32 0.72 6.06 -15.41
CA PHE A 32 1.27 5.23 -14.33
C PHE A 32 0.49 5.45 -13.01
N ILE A 33 0.20 6.71 -12.68
CA ILE A 33 -0.50 7.08 -11.45
C ILE A 33 -1.90 6.46 -11.41
N ASP A 34 -2.67 6.60 -12.48
CA ASP A 34 -4.03 6.04 -12.56
C ASP A 34 -4.01 4.51 -12.50
N ARG A 35 -3.06 3.88 -13.19
CA ARG A 35 -2.89 2.43 -13.17
C ARG A 35 -2.64 1.90 -11.76
N GLU A 36 -1.70 2.52 -11.03
CA GLU A 36 -1.37 2.08 -9.67
C GLU A 36 -2.51 2.38 -8.69
N GLN A 37 -3.22 3.50 -8.86
CA GLN A 37 -4.41 3.81 -8.07
C GLN A 37 -5.53 2.77 -8.29
N ILE A 38 -5.82 2.40 -9.54
CA ILE A 38 -6.86 1.40 -9.87
C ILE A 38 -6.44 0.03 -9.34
N ALA A 39 -5.18 -0.36 -9.51
CA ALA A 39 -4.66 -1.63 -8.98
C ALA A 39 -4.75 -1.69 -7.45
N ALA A 40 -4.46 -0.57 -6.77
CA ALA A 40 -4.58 -0.46 -5.32
C ALA A 40 -6.05 -0.50 -4.86
N LEU A 41 -6.98 0.13 -5.57
CA LEU A 41 -8.42 0.00 -5.30
C LEU A 41 -8.88 -1.47 -5.35
N VAL A 42 -8.46 -2.22 -6.36
CA VAL A 42 -8.73 -3.67 -6.45
C VAL A 42 -8.09 -4.42 -5.28
N ARG A 43 -6.87 -4.06 -4.88
CA ARG A 43 -6.18 -4.70 -3.75
C ARG A 43 -6.89 -4.53 -2.43
N TYR A 44 -7.40 -3.34 -2.18
CA TYR A 44 -7.92 -2.93 -0.88
C TYR A 44 -9.47 -2.89 -0.83
N HIS A 45 -10.20 -3.28 -1.90
CA HIS A 45 -11.66 -3.13 -1.98
C HIS A 45 -12.44 -3.69 -0.79
N GLY A 46 -11.93 -4.75 -0.14
CA GLY A 46 -12.53 -5.35 1.05
C GLY A 46 -12.15 -4.66 2.37
N LEU A 47 -11.16 -3.75 2.37
CA LEU A 47 -10.66 -3.17 3.63
C LEU A 47 -11.74 -2.42 4.43
N PRO A 48 -12.65 -1.61 3.82
CA PRO A 48 -13.70 -0.93 4.56
C PRO A 48 -14.63 -1.86 5.37
N PHE A 49 -14.78 -3.11 4.93
CA PHE A 49 -15.63 -4.09 5.61
C PHE A 49 -14.95 -4.79 6.78
N TRP A 50 -13.61 -4.94 6.70
CA TRP A 50 -12.84 -5.80 7.59
C TRP A 50 -11.72 -5.08 8.32
N LEU A 51 -11.73 -3.73 8.30
CA LEU A 51 -10.66 -2.94 8.93
C LEU A 51 -10.61 -3.21 10.43
N MET A 52 -11.76 -3.17 11.11
CA MET A 52 -11.84 -3.33 12.56
C MET A 52 -11.56 -4.77 13.03
N ASP A 53 -11.61 -5.73 12.11
CA ASP A 53 -11.26 -7.13 12.39
C ASP A 53 -9.74 -7.39 12.25
N LYS A 54 -8.95 -6.36 11.92
CA LYS A 54 -7.48 -6.47 11.85
C LYS A 54 -6.85 -6.44 13.24
N PRO A 55 -5.74 -7.14 13.48
CA PRO A 55 -5.02 -7.06 14.75
C PRO A 55 -4.59 -5.63 15.12
N ASP A 56 -4.23 -4.83 14.14
CA ASP A 56 -3.91 -3.42 14.26
C ASP A 56 -4.62 -2.63 13.14
N PRO A 57 -5.86 -2.17 13.39
CA PRO A 57 -6.64 -1.40 12.42
C PRO A 57 -5.97 -0.09 12.03
N LYS A 58 -5.33 0.60 12.98
CA LYS A 58 -4.63 1.87 12.74
C LYS A 58 -3.47 1.68 11.76
N LYS A 59 -2.59 0.74 12.04
CA LYS A 59 -1.44 0.43 11.19
C LYS A 59 -1.88 -0.02 9.81
N ALA A 60 -2.93 -0.85 9.73
CA ALA A 60 -3.49 -1.31 8.46
C ALA A 60 -4.07 -0.16 7.61
N LEU A 61 -4.79 0.78 8.24
CA LEU A 61 -5.36 1.93 7.56
C LEU A 61 -4.28 2.90 7.08
N LEU A 62 -3.32 3.26 7.95
CA LEU A 62 -2.21 4.14 7.58
C LEU A 62 -1.40 3.53 6.41
N ALA A 63 -1.11 2.22 6.44
CA ALA A 63 -0.44 1.53 5.34
C ALA A 63 -1.23 1.57 4.03
N ALA A 64 -2.56 1.40 4.09
CA ALA A 64 -3.42 1.46 2.92
C ALA A 64 -3.46 2.87 2.33
N SER A 65 -3.57 3.91 3.16
CA SER A 65 -3.64 5.31 2.72
C SER A 65 -2.40 5.79 1.95
N LEU A 66 -1.25 5.17 2.18
CA LEU A 66 -0.02 5.42 1.40
C LEU A 66 -0.08 4.86 -0.04
N ARG A 67 -1.07 4.03 -0.34
CA ARG A 67 -1.18 3.32 -1.62
C ARG A 67 -2.48 3.59 -2.38
N VAL A 68 -3.54 3.99 -1.68
CA VAL A 68 -4.87 4.17 -2.25
C VAL A 68 -5.56 5.36 -1.62
N ASP A 69 -6.29 6.14 -2.43
CA ASP A 69 -7.18 7.17 -1.92
C ASP A 69 -8.34 6.50 -1.14
N CYS A 70 -8.40 6.77 0.18
CA CYS A 70 -9.39 6.16 1.07
C CYS A 70 -10.81 6.59 0.74
N TYR A 71 -11.02 7.80 0.21
CA TYR A 71 -12.32 8.26 -0.27
C TYR A 71 -12.82 7.42 -1.44
N LEU A 72 -11.96 7.21 -2.45
CA LEU A 72 -12.32 6.37 -3.59
C LEU A 72 -12.54 4.92 -3.17
N LEU A 73 -11.79 4.44 -2.18
CA LEU A 73 -11.95 3.10 -1.64
C LEU A 73 -13.31 2.92 -0.94
N ALA A 74 -13.73 3.90 -0.12
CA ALA A 74 -15.04 3.88 0.53
C ALA A 74 -16.17 3.99 -0.50
N LEU A 75 -15.99 4.82 -1.53
CA LEU A 75 -16.96 4.96 -2.62
C LEU A 75 -17.14 3.65 -3.39
N LEU A 76 -16.03 2.97 -3.72
CA LEU A 76 -16.05 1.65 -4.37
C LEU A 76 -16.75 0.61 -3.49
N ALA A 77 -16.42 0.55 -2.19
CA ALA A 77 -17.07 -0.36 -1.26
C ALA A 77 -18.58 -0.10 -1.14
N LYS A 78 -18.99 1.19 -1.11
CA LYS A 78 -20.40 1.57 -1.07
C LYS A 78 -21.13 1.16 -2.36
N ALA A 79 -20.53 1.36 -3.51
CA ALA A 79 -21.08 0.95 -4.80
C ALA A 79 -21.27 -0.58 -4.86
N ASP A 80 -20.28 -1.34 -4.38
CA ASP A 80 -20.35 -2.81 -4.30
C ASP A 80 -21.51 -3.26 -3.41
N VAL A 81 -21.68 -2.69 -2.21
CA VAL A 81 -22.80 -3.03 -1.30
C VAL A 81 -24.16 -2.67 -1.91
N LEU A 82 -24.29 -1.50 -2.53
CA LEU A 82 -25.54 -1.07 -3.12
C LEU A 82 -25.94 -1.92 -4.33
N GLY A 83 -24.95 -2.43 -5.08
CA GLY A 83 -25.15 -3.33 -6.21
C GLY A 83 -25.51 -4.78 -5.84
N ARG A 84 -25.34 -5.17 -4.58
CA ARG A 84 -25.66 -6.53 -4.10
C ARG A 84 -27.11 -6.63 -3.64
N SER A 85 -27.66 -7.84 -3.76
CA SER A 85 -28.87 -8.25 -3.05
C SER A 85 -28.45 -9.15 -1.87
N CYS A 86 -28.36 -8.59 -0.66
CA CYS A 86 -27.94 -9.27 0.56
C CYS A 86 -28.69 -8.71 1.78
N GLU A 87 -28.92 -9.54 2.78
CA GLU A 87 -29.65 -9.17 4.01
C GLU A 87 -28.82 -8.29 4.95
N ASP A 88 -27.48 -8.43 4.90
CA ASP A 88 -26.52 -7.72 5.74
C ASP A 88 -26.11 -6.34 5.22
N LYS A 89 -26.81 -5.84 4.18
CA LYS A 89 -26.51 -4.53 3.55
C LYS A 89 -26.42 -3.38 4.55
N PRO A 90 -27.34 -3.19 5.53
CA PRO A 90 -27.21 -2.11 6.51
C PRO A 90 -25.92 -2.21 7.32
N ALA A 91 -25.60 -3.40 7.83
CA ALA A 91 -24.38 -3.62 8.62
C ALA A 91 -23.09 -3.36 7.81
N LEU A 92 -23.10 -3.67 6.52
CA LEU A 92 -21.96 -3.35 5.64
C LEU A 92 -21.81 -1.83 5.40
N LEU A 93 -22.93 -1.10 5.28
CA LEU A 93 -22.91 0.35 5.17
C LEU A 93 -22.40 1.02 6.45
N ASP A 94 -22.79 0.49 7.63
CA ASP A 94 -22.28 0.97 8.93
C ASP A 94 -20.76 0.76 9.05
N LYS A 95 -20.24 -0.37 8.58
CA LYS A 95 -18.79 -0.63 8.52
C LYS A 95 -18.06 0.39 7.63
N ILE A 96 -18.64 0.76 6.48
CA ILE A 96 -18.07 1.77 5.59
C ILE A 96 -18.11 3.16 6.26
N ALA A 97 -19.20 3.49 6.97
CA ALA A 97 -19.29 4.74 7.73
C ALA A 97 -18.21 4.81 8.81
N LEU A 98 -18.01 3.73 9.56
CA LEU A 98 -16.96 3.63 10.57
C LEU A 98 -15.55 3.76 9.95
N PHE A 99 -15.31 3.11 8.81
CA PHE A 99 -14.06 3.28 8.05
C PHE A 99 -13.83 4.74 7.67
N THR A 100 -14.86 5.45 7.20
CA THR A 100 -14.77 6.87 6.83
C THR A 100 -14.39 7.73 8.03
N LEU A 101 -15.11 7.58 9.15
CA LEU A 101 -14.82 8.31 10.40
C LEU A 101 -13.38 8.07 10.87
N TYR A 102 -12.91 6.84 10.78
CA TYR A 102 -11.55 6.50 11.20
C TYR A 102 -10.47 7.08 10.27
N CYS A 103 -10.76 7.16 8.95
CA CYS A 103 -9.89 7.87 8.01
C CYS A 103 -9.81 9.37 8.30
N GLU A 104 -10.92 9.99 8.69
CA GLU A 104 -10.98 11.40 9.06
C GLU A 104 -10.22 11.66 10.36
N GLU A 105 -10.42 10.83 11.39
CA GLU A 105 -9.70 10.88 12.67
C GLU A 105 -8.18 10.81 12.48
N LEU A 106 -7.72 9.93 11.59
CA LEU A 106 -6.30 9.73 11.28
C LEU A 106 -5.77 10.67 10.17
N ASN A 107 -6.58 11.64 9.73
CA ASN A 107 -6.24 12.61 8.69
C ASN A 107 -5.74 11.97 7.39
N CYS A 108 -6.31 10.81 7.01
CA CYS A 108 -5.93 10.09 5.79
C CYS A 108 -7.10 9.82 4.83
N TRP A 109 -8.18 10.65 4.90
CA TRP A 109 -9.38 10.47 4.10
C TRP A 109 -9.17 10.71 2.60
N ARG A 110 -8.53 11.85 2.23
CA ARG A 110 -8.25 12.23 0.83
C ARG A 110 -6.77 12.44 0.54
N THR A 111 -5.96 12.32 1.55
CA THR A 111 -4.51 12.48 1.45
C THR A 111 -3.84 11.32 2.16
N PRO A 112 -2.69 10.86 1.67
CA PRO A 112 -1.92 9.86 2.40
C PRO A 112 -1.61 10.29 3.83
N ALA A 113 -1.54 9.32 4.74
CA ALA A 113 -1.07 9.56 6.10
C ALA A 113 0.30 10.25 6.10
N ARG A 114 0.44 11.26 6.96
CA ARG A 114 1.69 12.01 7.09
C ARG A 114 2.52 11.46 8.24
N PHE A 115 3.80 11.33 7.99
CA PHE A 115 4.83 11.01 8.97
C PHE A 115 5.81 12.17 9.06
N ILE A 116 6.44 12.36 10.20
CA ILE A 116 7.39 13.45 10.41
C ILE A 116 8.62 13.31 9.50
N SER A 117 9.02 12.06 9.21
CA SER A 117 10.12 11.73 8.28
C SER A 117 9.92 10.34 7.66
N ASP A 118 10.70 10.03 6.64
CA ASP A 118 10.75 8.67 6.08
C ASP A 118 11.31 7.65 7.08
N GLY A 119 12.23 8.08 7.95
CA GLY A 119 12.75 7.28 9.06
C GLY A 119 11.66 6.91 10.07
N ALA A 120 10.85 7.89 10.48
CA ALA A 120 9.70 7.65 11.36
C ALA A 120 8.68 6.69 10.71
N ARG A 121 8.38 6.90 9.42
CA ARG A 121 7.50 6.00 8.66
C ARG A 121 8.04 4.56 8.62
N PHE A 122 9.32 4.40 8.29
CA PHE A 122 9.97 3.10 8.27
C PHE A 122 9.90 2.43 9.64
N HIS A 123 10.30 3.14 10.69
CA HIS A 123 10.27 2.64 12.05
C HIS A 123 8.86 2.21 12.48
N TYR A 124 7.85 3.04 12.23
CA TYR A 124 6.47 2.73 12.56
C TYR A 124 5.98 1.41 11.95
N PHE A 125 6.27 1.18 10.67
CA PHE A 125 5.79 -0.03 9.99
C PHE A 125 6.61 -1.30 10.28
N HIS A 126 7.88 -1.17 10.70
CA HIS A 126 8.76 -2.31 10.95
C HIS A 126 8.96 -2.64 12.43
N SER A 127 8.49 -1.79 13.33
CA SER A 127 8.51 -2.09 14.77
C SER A 127 7.44 -3.11 15.13
N GLU A 128 7.81 -4.04 16.01
CA GLU A 128 6.88 -5.00 16.62
C GLU A 128 6.04 -4.37 17.73
N ASN A 129 6.57 -3.32 18.36
CA ASN A 129 5.91 -2.58 19.43
C ASN A 129 4.92 -1.56 18.86
N ASN A 130 3.94 -1.15 19.69
CA ASN A 130 3.04 -0.06 19.39
C ASN A 130 3.80 1.27 19.48
N VAL A 131 4.27 1.77 18.35
CA VAL A 131 5.05 3.01 18.24
C VAL A 131 4.12 4.13 17.77
N ASP A 132 4.37 5.36 18.25
CA ASP A 132 3.70 6.55 17.74
C ASP A 132 4.16 6.81 16.28
N PRO A 133 3.25 7.02 15.31
CA PRO A 133 3.62 7.35 13.94
C PRO A 133 4.40 8.66 13.80
N HIS A 134 4.36 9.53 14.83
CA HIS A 134 5.10 10.79 14.87
C HIS A 134 6.42 10.70 15.66
N TYR A 135 6.77 9.51 16.15
CA TYR A 135 8.06 9.29 16.83
C TYR A 135 9.20 9.25 15.82
N GLU A 136 10.20 10.12 16.00
CA GLU A 136 11.43 10.14 15.19
C GLU A 136 12.53 9.34 15.89
N PRO A 137 12.84 8.10 15.44
CA PRO A 137 13.81 7.25 16.12
C PRO A 137 15.25 7.59 15.78
N TYR A 138 15.46 8.28 14.65
CA TYR A 138 16.81 8.54 14.12
C TYR A 138 16.98 10.03 13.85
N PRO A 139 18.06 10.66 14.33
CA PRO A 139 18.39 12.02 13.90
C PRO A 139 18.64 12.02 12.39
N GLU A 140 18.33 13.13 11.72
CA GLU A 140 18.51 13.29 10.25
C GLU A 140 19.98 13.18 9.78
N GLN A 141 20.92 13.04 10.70
CA GLN A 141 22.35 12.83 10.40
C GLN A 141 22.58 11.35 10.08
N GLY A 142 22.26 10.95 8.88
CA GLY A 142 22.50 9.62 8.35
C GLY A 142 23.62 9.58 7.33
N SER A 143 24.10 8.37 7.04
CA SER A 143 25.00 8.12 5.91
C SER A 143 24.20 8.17 4.60
N GLU A 144 24.83 8.67 3.53
CA GLU A 144 24.24 8.61 2.20
C GLU A 144 24.29 7.18 1.67
N VAL A 145 23.17 6.70 1.12
CA VAL A 145 23.08 5.41 0.43
C VAL A 145 22.59 5.64 -0.99
N ILE A 146 23.45 5.37 -1.97
CA ILE A 146 23.12 5.48 -3.39
C ILE A 146 22.69 4.11 -3.92
N VAL A 147 21.42 3.99 -4.34
CA VAL A 147 20.88 2.75 -4.92
C VAL A 147 20.82 2.87 -6.45
N LEU A 148 21.62 2.06 -7.14
CA LEU A 148 21.63 2.02 -8.60
C LEU A 148 20.71 0.92 -9.13
N CYS A 149 19.61 1.34 -9.78
CA CYS A 149 18.65 0.48 -10.45
C CYS A 149 18.78 0.59 -11.97
N GLY A 150 18.85 -0.57 -12.65
CA GLY A 150 18.88 -0.60 -14.12
C GLY A 150 19.20 -2.00 -14.65
N LEU A 151 18.91 -2.21 -15.95
CA LEU A 151 19.19 -3.47 -16.64
C LEU A 151 20.70 -3.77 -16.67
N PRO A 152 21.11 -5.03 -16.88
CA PRO A 152 22.49 -5.38 -17.15
C PRO A 152 23.05 -4.55 -18.32
N GLY A 153 24.30 -4.11 -18.24
CA GLY A 153 24.93 -3.32 -19.29
C GLY A 153 24.57 -1.82 -19.35
N MET A 154 23.70 -1.31 -18.49
CA MET A 154 23.28 0.10 -18.48
C MET A 154 24.30 1.09 -17.87
N GLY A 155 25.52 0.64 -17.63
CA GLY A 155 26.60 1.53 -17.17
C GLY A 155 26.63 1.80 -15.67
N LYS A 156 25.94 1.02 -14.82
CA LYS A 156 25.97 1.17 -13.35
C LYS A 156 27.41 1.15 -12.80
N ASP A 157 28.23 0.20 -13.25
CA ASP A 157 29.63 0.08 -12.81
C ASP A 157 30.49 1.26 -13.28
N SER A 158 30.17 1.83 -14.45
CA SER A 158 30.85 3.04 -14.96
C SER A 158 30.49 4.24 -14.11
N TYR A 159 29.22 4.36 -13.71
CA TYR A 159 28.77 5.41 -12.80
C TYR A 159 29.49 5.31 -11.43
N ILE A 160 29.56 4.10 -10.85
CA ILE A 160 30.26 3.87 -9.57
C ILE A 160 31.71 4.33 -9.67
N ARG A 161 32.44 3.88 -10.71
CA ARG A 161 33.85 4.26 -10.90
C ARG A 161 34.06 5.74 -11.07
N GLN A 162 33.11 6.43 -11.69
CA GLN A 162 33.24 7.87 -12.01
C GLN A 162 32.80 8.76 -10.84
N TYR A 163 31.74 8.40 -10.10
CA TYR A 163 31.11 9.31 -9.15
C TYR A 163 31.07 8.79 -7.70
N CYS A 164 31.40 7.51 -7.47
CA CYS A 164 31.28 6.88 -6.15
C CYS A 164 32.54 6.06 -5.81
N ALA A 165 33.71 6.43 -6.37
CA ALA A 165 34.95 5.63 -6.26
C ALA A 165 35.40 5.44 -4.79
N ASP A 166 35.14 6.40 -3.93
CA ASP A 166 35.53 6.39 -2.51
C ASP A 166 34.45 5.76 -1.59
N MET A 167 33.33 5.32 -2.16
CA MET A 167 32.24 4.72 -1.37
C MET A 167 32.33 3.19 -1.35
N PRO A 168 32.01 2.54 -0.23
CA PRO A 168 31.91 1.08 -0.18
C PRO A 168 30.76 0.60 -1.08
N VAL A 169 31.04 -0.39 -1.93
CA VAL A 169 30.08 -0.92 -2.91
C VAL A 169 29.61 -2.32 -2.48
N VAL A 170 28.28 -2.49 -2.46
CA VAL A 170 27.64 -3.80 -2.31
C VAL A 170 27.03 -4.21 -3.65
N SER A 171 27.52 -5.27 -4.25
CA SER A 171 27.02 -5.83 -5.51
C SER A 171 26.50 -7.25 -5.30
N LEU A 172 25.25 -7.51 -5.70
CA LEU A 172 24.66 -8.85 -5.63
C LEU A 172 25.39 -9.83 -6.55
N ASP A 173 25.98 -9.35 -7.65
CA ASP A 173 26.75 -10.20 -8.58
C ASP A 173 28.10 -10.62 -7.98
N ALA A 174 28.66 -9.83 -7.09
CA ALA A 174 29.87 -10.17 -6.35
C ALA A 174 29.63 -11.13 -5.16
N LEU A 175 28.37 -11.29 -4.73
CA LEU A 175 27.95 -12.16 -3.63
C LEU A 175 27.54 -13.57 -4.10
N ARG A 176 27.53 -13.83 -5.41
CA ARG A 176 27.21 -15.11 -6.04
C ARG A 176 28.46 -15.89 -6.37
#